data_864ed6a8bf87295fbb19f9fbf1e82f98
#
_entry.id   864ed6a8bf87295fbb19f9fbf1e82f98
#
_cell.length_a   1.000
_cell.length_b   1.000
_cell.length_c   1.000
_cell.angle_alpha   90.00
_cell.angle_beta   90.00
_cell.angle_gamma   90.00
#
_symmetry.space_group_name_H-M   'P 1'
#
loop_
_entity.id
_entity.type
_entity.pdbx_description
1 polymer ?
#
loop_
_entity_poly.entity_id
_entity_poly.type
_entity_poly.pdbx_seq_one_letter_code
_entity_poly.pdbx_strand_id
1 'polypeptide(L)'
;MINKILSGSDMQDAYSAIESEWNNSEVISFQTSGSTGVPEIITFTKEQVIRSAKRTADFFDLKENAEVFCALPPVYVAGKMMALRAIVLHWNLTWQSPSGSPIIDSTYDFAAFTSQQVSQMLASSPTALNAIQKVLLGGGPLSERAAALLRNVSTNIFEGYGMTETLTHVAMRNVKEQLFFRPLKGVQFTQGEKGNLVIEDSWLNLPALETNDIVEFMKDGFTVMGRLDNVIISGGVKFFPEEMERRLSQVILQPFYISSMPDEVLGQKIVLVVEGDTQDFQLKKIDHLNLGIGKPREVIFKPKFNRTDSGKIIRES
;
A
#
# COMPACT_ATOMS: atom_id res chain seq x y z
N MET A 1 27.40 -14.88 -8.79
CA MET A 1 26.08 -15.52 -9.00
C MET A 1 25.16 -15.05 -7.90
N ILE A 2 23.98 -14.59 -8.25
CA ILE A 2 22.95 -14.18 -7.28
C ILE A 2 22.47 -15.43 -6.56
N ASN A 3 22.53 -15.45 -5.21
CA ASN A 3 21.93 -16.52 -4.44
C ASN A 3 20.41 -16.30 -4.38
N LYS A 4 19.65 -17.33 -4.79
CA LYS A 4 18.20 -17.31 -4.79
C LYS A 4 17.69 -18.47 -3.94
N ILE A 5 16.84 -18.19 -2.97
CA ILE A 5 16.09 -19.18 -2.21
C ILE A 5 14.63 -18.97 -2.57
N LEU A 6 14.08 -19.86 -3.38
CA LEU A 6 12.71 -19.76 -3.90
C LEU A 6 11.89 -20.93 -3.33
N SER A 7 10.80 -20.62 -2.63
CA SER A 7 9.96 -21.67 -2.01
C SER A 7 8.98 -22.25 -3.01
N GLY A 8 9.13 -23.55 -3.32
CA GLY A 8 8.25 -24.27 -4.22
C GLY A 8 8.54 -24.06 -5.70
N SER A 9 7.94 -24.89 -6.54
CA SER A 9 8.07 -24.82 -8.01
C SER A 9 7.44 -23.58 -8.59
N ASP A 10 6.33 -23.13 -8.02
CA ASP A 10 5.59 -21.94 -8.43
C ASP A 10 6.41 -20.64 -8.35
N MET A 11 7.22 -20.46 -7.31
CA MET A 11 8.12 -19.32 -7.19
C MET A 11 9.32 -19.43 -8.13
N GLN A 12 9.82 -20.65 -8.35
CA GLN A 12 10.88 -20.92 -9.31
C GLN A 12 10.42 -20.57 -10.73
N ASP A 13 9.23 -21.02 -11.11
CA ASP A 13 8.66 -20.75 -12.45
C ASP A 13 8.40 -19.26 -12.65
N ALA A 14 7.81 -18.60 -11.64
CA ALA A 14 7.56 -17.15 -11.67
C ALA A 14 8.86 -16.35 -11.82
N TYR A 15 9.89 -16.68 -11.03
CA TYR A 15 11.19 -16.01 -11.14
C TYR A 15 11.82 -16.23 -12.52
N SER A 16 11.80 -17.47 -13.03
CA SER A 16 12.35 -17.80 -14.33
C SER A 16 11.64 -17.08 -15.47
N ALA A 17 10.31 -16.90 -15.38
CA ALA A 17 9.54 -16.13 -16.34
C ALA A 17 9.94 -14.65 -16.33
N ILE A 18 10.08 -14.02 -15.15
CA ILE A 18 10.52 -12.63 -15.00
C ILE A 18 11.96 -12.46 -15.52
N GLU A 19 12.87 -13.38 -15.19
CA GLU A 19 14.26 -13.36 -15.67
C GLU A 19 14.32 -13.52 -17.20
N SER A 20 13.49 -14.38 -17.77
CA SER A 20 13.37 -14.55 -19.23
C SER A 20 12.84 -13.29 -19.90
N GLU A 21 11.79 -12.67 -19.38
CA GLU A 21 11.27 -11.39 -19.89
C GLU A 21 12.36 -10.29 -19.81
N TRP A 22 13.06 -10.21 -18.66
CA TRP A 22 14.18 -9.29 -18.50
C TRP A 22 15.28 -9.47 -19.55
N ASN A 23 15.64 -10.71 -19.87
CA ASN A 23 16.72 -10.99 -20.79
C ASN A 23 16.34 -10.78 -22.27
N ASN A 24 15.08 -11.05 -22.63
CA ASN A 24 14.66 -11.16 -24.02
C ASN A 24 13.74 -10.04 -24.51
N SER A 25 13.30 -9.12 -23.66
CA SER A 25 12.37 -8.03 -24.03
C SER A 25 13.00 -6.67 -23.78
N GLU A 26 12.71 -5.67 -24.60
CA GLU A 26 13.14 -4.28 -24.40
C GLU A 26 12.24 -3.54 -23.40
N VAL A 27 11.04 -4.04 -23.18
CA VAL A 27 10.06 -3.49 -22.24
C VAL A 27 9.60 -4.57 -21.27
N ILE A 28 9.25 -4.14 -20.06
CA ILE A 28 8.74 -5.01 -19.01
C ILE A 28 7.28 -4.65 -18.76
N SER A 29 6.42 -5.66 -18.73
CA SER A 29 4.98 -5.52 -18.56
C SER A 29 4.57 -5.64 -17.10
N PHE A 30 3.64 -4.81 -16.65
CA PHE A 30 3.06 -4.86 -15.31
C PHE A 30 1.55 -4.81 -15.38
N GLN A 31 0.91 -5.60 -14.53
CA GLN A 31 -0.54 -5.65 -14.45
C GLN A 31 -1.03 -4.79 -13.28
N THR A 32 -2.04 -3.95 -13.53
CA THR A 32 -2.71 -3.20 -12.47
C THR A 32 -3.55 -4.13 -11.60
N SER A 33 -3.78 -3.77 -10.33
CA SER A 33 -4.58 -4.61 -9.42
C SER A 33 -6.10 -4.56 -9.69
N GLY A 34 -6.54 -3.81 -10.71
CA GLY A 34 -7.94 -3.78 -11.13
C GLY A 34 -8.93 -3.33 -10.06
N SER A 35 -8.60 -2.31 -9.26
CA SER A 35 -9.49 -1.80 -8.20
C SER A 35 -10.85 -1.29 -8.71
N THR A 36 -10.95 -1.01 -10.02
CA THR A 36 -12.15 -0.45 -10.68
C THR A 36 -12.68 -1.30 -11.83
N GLY A 37 -12.08 -2.46 -12.15
CA GLY A 37 -12.52 -3.26 -13.30
C GLY A 37 -11.49 -4.26 -13.82
N VAL A 38 -11.42 -4.40 -15.13
CA VAL A 38 -10.51 -5.30 -15.82
C VAL A 38 -9.06 -4.84 -15.56
N PRO A 39 -8.15 -5.74 -15.17
CA PRO A 39 -6.74 -5.39 -15.02
C PRO A 39 -6.13 -4.87 -16.33
N GLU A 40 -5.42 -3.75 -16.27
CA GLU A 40 -4.72 -3.18 -17.41
C GLU A 40 -3.25 -3.56 -17.37
N ILE A 41 -2.65 -3.69 -18.57
CA ILE A 41 -1.21 -3.94 -18.70
C ILE A 41 -0.51 -2.62 -19.04
N ILE A 42 0.46 -2.25 -18.20
CA ILE A 42 1.32 -1.08 -18.39
C ILE A 42 2.73 -1.58 -18.64
N THR A 43 3.41 -0.98 -19.61
CA THR A 43 4.79 -1.34 -19.96
C THR A 43 5.77 -0.23 -19.63
N PHE A 44 6.95 -0.61 -19.18
CA PHE A 44 8.07 0.29 -18.93
C PHE A 44 9.33 -0.22 -19.62
N THR A 45 10.18 0.69 -20.07
CA THR A 45 11.49 0.33 -20.62
C THR A 45 12.38 -0.27 -19.53
N LYS A 46 13.34 -1.11 -19.93
CA LYS A 46 14.39 -1.61 -19.00
C LYS A 46 15.11 -0.46 -18.29
N GLU A 47 15.35 0.65 -18.98
CA GLU A 47 16.00 1.81 -18.38
C GLU A 47 15.17 2.39 -17.22
N GLN A 48 13.85 2.52 -17.39
CA GLN A 48 12.96 2.98 -16.32
C GLN A 48 12.96 2.01 -15.13
N VAL A 49 12.94 0.70 -15.38
CA VAL A 49 13.03 -0.33 -14.34
C VAL A 49 14.36 -0.24 -13.59
N ILE A 50 15.49 -0.08 -14.30
CA ILE A 50 16.83 0.09 -13.71
C ILE A 50 16.87 1.36 -12.83
N ARG A 51 16.35 2.47 -13.32
CA ARG A 51 16.31 3.74 -12.58
C ARG A 51 15.45 3.62 -11.31
N SER A 52 14.30 2.95 -11.40
CA SER A 52 13.44 2.69 -10.26
C SER A 52 14.12 1.78 -9.22
N ALA A 53 14.80 0.72 -9.67
CA ALA A 53 15.55 -0.17 -8.80
C ALA A 53 16.66 0.57 -8.05
N LYS A 54 17.47 1.36 -8.77
CA LYS A 54 18.55 2.19 -8.20
C LYS A 54 18.02 3.22 -7.21
N ARG A 55 16.90 3.90 -7.52
CA ARG A 55 16.26 4.86 -6.60
C ARG A 55 15.88 4.20 -5.28
N THR A 56 15.38 2.95 -5.32
CA THR A 56 15.08 2.17 -4.10
C THR A 56 16.36 1.83 -3.34
N ALA A 57 17.40 1.35 -4.03
CA ALA A 57 18.68 1.02 -3.39
C ALA A 57 19.33 2.25 -2.73
N ASP A 58 19.34 3.39 -3.43
CA ASP A 58 19.90 4.65 -2.93
C ASP A 58 19.13 5.14 -1.69
N PHE A 59 17.79 5.08 -1.72
CA PHE A 59 16.96 5.51 -0.58
C PHE A 59 17.21 4.66 0.67
N PHE A 60 17.31 3.35 0.49
CA PHE A 60 17.53 2.41 1.58
C PHE A 60 19.03 2.13 1.86
N ASP A 61 19.96 2.78 1.18
CA ASP A 61 21.40 2.50 1.24
C ASP A 61 21.70 1.00 1.19
N LEU A 62 21.20 0.32 0.15
CA LEU A 62 21.39 -1.11 -0.08
C LEU A 62 22.50 -1.30 -1.10
N LYS A 63 23.42 -2.22 -0.80
CA LYS A 63 24.58 -2.53 -1.65
C LYS A 63 24.33 -3.79 -2.47
N GLU A 64 25.21 -4.07 -3.39
CA GLU A 64 25.31 -5.35 -4.07
C GLU A 64 25.43 -6.49 -3.04
N ASN A 65 24.83 -7.64 -3.33
CA ASN A 65 24.75 -8.81 -2.44
C ASN A 65 23.93 -8.59 -1.15
N ALA A 66 23.10 -7.52 -1.06
CA ALA A 66 22.18 -7.37 0.05
C ALA A 66 21.24 -8.58 0.17
N GLU A 67 21.02 -9.06 1.39
CA GLU A 67 20.08 -10.14 1.69
C GLU A 67 18.65 -9.57 1.74
N VAL A 68 17.80 -9.97 0.79
CA VAL A 68 16.45 -9.41 0.67
C VAL A 68 15.38 -10.48 0.72
N PHE A 69 14.25 -10.14 1.35
CA PHE A 69 13.12 -11.03 1.54
C PHE A 69 11.86 -10.51 0.83
N CYS A 70 11.12 -11.44 0.23
CA CYS A 70 9.82 -11.17 -0.40
C CYS A 70 8.84 -12.33 -0.16
N ALA A 71 7.57 -12.01 0.10
CA ALA A 71 6.45 -12.95 0.12
C ALA A 71 5.22 -12.32 -0.55
N LEU A 72 5.47 -11.53 -1.60
CA LEU A 72 4.44 -10.86 -2.40
C LEU A 72 4.17 -11.64 -3.68
N PRO A 73 2.92 -11.63 -4.19
CA PRO A 73 2.59 -12.30 -5.44
C PRO A 73 3.38 -11.75 -6.63
N PRO A 74 3.98 -12.61 -7.48
CA PRO A 74 4.78 -12.19 -8.64
C PRO A 74 3.99 -11.49 -9.75
N VAL A 75 2.67 -11.71 -9.78
CA VAL A 75 1.78 -11.12 -10.78
C VAL A 75 1.59 -9.61 -10.59
N TYR A 76 1.72 -9.11 -9.37
CA TYR A 76 1.58 -7.69 -9.08
C TYR A 76 2.92 -6.97 -9.09
N VAL A 77 2.87 -5.67 -9.37
CA VAL A 77 4.05 -4.81 -9.49
C VAL A 77 5.01 -4.93 -8.30
N ALA A 78 4.51 -5.02 -7.08
CA ALA A 78 5.34 -5.07 -5.88
C ALA A 78 6.21 -6.34 -5.82
N GLY A 79 5.63 -7.52 -6.08
CA GLY A 79 6.36 -8.79 -6.11
C GLY A 79 7.31 -8.86 -7.31
N LYS A 80 6.83 -8.52 -8.51
CA LYS A 80 7.64 -8.52 -9.73
C LYS A 80 8.85 -7.58 -9.61
N MET A 81 8.66 -6.38 -9.04
CA MET A 81 9.76 -5.45 -8.82
C MET A 81 10.77 -5.92 -7.78
N MET A 82 10.42 -6.76 -6.82
CA MET A 82 11.41 -7.35 -5.91
C MET A 82 12.35 -8.29 -6.68
N ALA A 83 11.83 -9.14 -7.57
CA ALA A 83 12.67 -9.97 -8.46
C ALA A 83 13.53 -9.13 -9.40
N LEU A 84 12.94 -8.11 -10.05
CA LEU A 84 13.68 -7.23 -10.95
C LEU A 84 14.78 -6.43 -10.24
N ARG A 85 14.52 -5.96 -9.01
CA ARG A 85 15.56 -5.32 -8.19
C ARG A 85 16.70 -6.28 -7.89
N ALA A 86 16.38 -7.53 -7.51
CA ALA A 86 17.40 -8.55 -7.26
C ALA A 86 18.25 -8.83 -8.51
N ILE A 87 17.64 -8.91 -9.69
CA ILE A 87 18.33 -9.10 -10.97
C ILE A 87 19.24 -7.90 -11.27
N VAL A 88 18.69 -6.68 -11.21
CA VAL A 88 19.37 -5.44 -11.63
C VAL A 88 20.49 -5.04 -10.67
N LEU A 89 20.30 -5.28 -9.37
CA LEU A 89 21.18 -4.80 -8.30
C LEU A 89 22.03 -5.90 -7.69
N HIS A 90 21.95 -7.11 -8.25
CA HIS A 90 22.67 -8.30 -7.78
C HIS A 90 22.44 -8.61 -6.29
N TRP A 91 21.15 -8.55 -5.83
CA TRP A 91 20.78 -8.90 -4.47
C TRP A 91 20.53 -10.41 -4.31
N ASN A 92 20.78 -10.93 -3.12
CA ASN A 92 20.42 -12.28 -2.74
C ASN A 92 18.95 -12.32 -2.31
N LEU A 93 18.10 -12.98 -3.08
CA LEU A 93 16.65 -12.96 -2.89
C LEU A 93 16.16 -14.26 -2.25
N THR A 94 15.56 -14.17 -1.06
CA THR A 94 14.67 -15.18 -0.51
C THR A 94 13.24 -14.81 -0.87
N TRP A 95 12.56 -15.65 -1.67
CA TRP A 95 11.18 -15.43 -2.09
C TRP A 95 10.29 -16.58 -1.68
N GLN A 96 9.47 -16.34 -0.68
CA GLN A 96 8.47 -17.32 -0.21
C GLN A 96 7.17 -17.19 -1.02
N SER A 97 6.42 -18.29 -1.09
CA SER A 97 5.06 -18.28 -1.65
C SER A 97 4.22 -17.23 -0.92
N PRO A 98 3.36 -16.50 -1.65
CA PRO A 98 2.54 -15.44 -1.07
C PRO A 98 1.74 -15.93 0.14
N SER A 99 1.87 -15.22 1.25
CA SER A 99 1.23 -15.53 2.52
C SER A 99 0.84 -14.25 3.25
N GLY A 100 -0.28 -14.27 3.97
CA GLY A 100 -0.68 -13.17 4.84
C GLY A 100 0.23 -13.02 6.08
N SER A 101 0.91 -14.10 6.48
CA SER A 101 1.85 -14.11 7.62
C SER A 101 3.11 -14.88 7.23
N PRO A 102 4.01 -14.26 6.44
CA PRO A 102 5.26 -14.90 6.03
C PRO A 102 6.16 -15.20 7.22
N ILE A 103 6.98 -16.23 7.10
CA ILE A 103 7.91 -16.68 8.15
C ILE A 103 9.28 -16.08 7.88
N ILE A 104 9.81 -15.33 8.85
CA ILE A 104 11.17 -14.77 8.79
C ILE A 104 12.08 -15.71 9.55
N ASP A 105 12.88 -16.47 8.81
CA ASP A 105 13.75 -17.56 9.29
C ASP A 105 15.24 -17.21 9.30
N SER A 106 15.58 -16.01 8.82
CA SER A 106 16.96 -15.49 8.78
C SER A 106 16.97 -13.98 9.01
N THR A 107 18.16 -13.38 8.94
CA THR A 107 18.33 -11.93 8.98
C THR A 107 18.39 -11.36 7.56
N TYR A 108 17.75 -10.21 7.34
CA TYR A 108 17.67 -9.57 6.04
C TYR A 108 17.99 -8.07 6.13
N ASP A 109 18.65 -7.55 5.11
CA ASP A 109 18.92 -6.12 4.99
C ASP A 109 17.65 -5.36 4.59
N PHE A 110 16.80 -6.00 3.76
CA PHE A 110 15.60 -5.37 3.23
C PHE A 110 14.47 -6.38 2.98
N ALA A 111 13.24 -5.94 3.19
CA ALA A 111 12.05 -6.68 2.78
C ALA A 111 10.93 -5.74 2.32
N ALA A 112 10.06 -6.24 1.46
CA ALA A 112 8.84 -5.57 1.05
C ALA A 112 7.61 -6.36 1.51
N PHE A 113 6.65 -5.68 2.14
CA PHE A 113 5.41 -6.27 2.65
C PHE A 113 4.21 -5.39 2.33
N THR A 114 3.01 -5.99 2.39
CA THR A 114 1.79 -5.22 2.51
C THR A 114 1.55 -4.81 3.97
N SER A 115 0.80 -3.73 4.17
CA SER A 115 0.37 -3.31 5.51
C SER A 115 -0.43 -4.40 6.24
N GLN A 116 -1.16 -5.25 5.49
CA GLN A 116 -1.89 -6.39 6.04
C GLN A 116 -0.94 -7.49 6.55
N GLN A 117 0.10 -7.85 5.77
CA GLN A 117 1.10 -8.83 6.21
C GLN A 117 1.76 -8.39 7.50
N VAL A 118 2.21 -7.13 7.57
CA VAL A 118 2.83 -6.59 8.79
C VAL A 118 1.86 -6.63 9.97
N SER A 119 0.59 -6.27 9.77
CA SER A 119 -0.42 -6.33 10.83
C SER A 119 -0.61 -7.75 11.37
N GLN A 120 -0.64 -8.76 10.49
CA GLN A 120 -0.78 -10.16 10.88
C GLN A 120 0.49 -10.71 11.56
N MET A 121 1.67 -10.38 11.05
CA MET A 121 2.95 -10.75 11.66
C MET A 121 3.08 -10.19 13.08
N LEU A 122 2.75 -8.91 13.29
CA LEU A 122 2.79 -8.28 14.60
C LEU A 122 1.76 -8.86 15.57
N ALA A 123 0.61 -9.33 15.08
CA ALA A 123 -0.38 -9.98 15.92
C ALA A 123 0.07 -11.36 16.41
N SER A 124 0.84 -12.09 15.60
CA SER A 124 1.35 -13.42 15.92
C SER A 124 2.70 -13.37 16.66
N SER A 125 3.58 -12.45 16.27
CA SER A 125 4.91 -12.24 16.89
C SER A 125 5.32 -10.78 16.78
N PRO A 126 5.23 -10.00 17.87
CA PRO A 126 5.61 -8.58 17.86
C PRO A 126 7.07 -8.31 17.48
N THR A 127 7.94 -9.31 17.60
CA THR A 127 9.37 -9.21 17.29
C THR A 127 9.77 -9.78 15.94
N ALA A 128 8.83 -10.35 15.16
CA ALA A 128 9.14 -11.01 13.90
C ALA A 128 9.91 -10.12 12.91
N LEU A 129 9.62 -8.82 12.91
CA LEU A 129 10.29 -7.86 12.03
C LEU A 129 11.72 -7.47 12.49
N ASN A 130 12.12 -7.77 13.71
CA ASN A 130 13.45 -7.38 14.23
C ASN A 130 14.63 -8.06 13.52
N ALA A 131 14.36 -9.15 12.78
CA ALA A 131 15.34 -9.82 11.94
C ALA A 131 15.59 -9.09 10.59
N ILE A 132 14.87 -7.99 10.33
CA ILE A 132 14.98 -7.24 9.09
C ILE A 132 15.40 -5.80 9.41
N GLN A 133 16.44 -5.31 8.73
CA GLN A 133 16.94 -3.96 9.01
C GLN A 133 16.00 -2.87 8.48
N LYS A 134 15.51 -3.03 7.24
CA LYS A 134 14.72 -2.02 6.53
C LYS A 134 13.51 -2.67 5.86
N VAL A 135 12.34 -2.12 6.07
CA VAL A 135 11.08 -2.62 5.51
C VAL A 135 10.39 -1.53 4.70
N LEU A 136 9.98 -1.90 3.49
CA LEU A 136 9.09 -1.13 2.63
C LEU A 136 7.67 -1.67 2.74
N LEU A 137 6.73 -0.83 3.15
CA LEU A 137 5.30 -1.13 3.13
C LEU A 137 4.66 -0.56 1.87
N GLY A 138 3.81 -1.35 1.25
CA GLY A 138 3.00 -0.95 0.10
C GLY A 138 1.60 -1.55 0.15
N GLY A 139 0.80 -1.22 -0.87
CA GLY A 139 -0.51 -1.84 -1.10
C GLY A 139 -1.69 -1.29 -0.28
N GLY A 140 -1.50 -0.25 0.50
CA GLY A 140 -2.57 0.42 1.25
C GLY A 140 -2.08 1.00 2.57
N PRO A 141 -2.87 1.86 3.21
CA PRO A 141 -2.48 2.53 4.44
C PRO A 141 -2.30 1.55 5.59
N LEU A 142 -1.33 1.83 6.44
CA LEU A 142 -1.14 1.13 7.70
C LEU A 142 -2.21 1.60 8.70
N SER A 143 -2.84 0.65 9.41
CA SER A 143 -3.78 1.01 10.47
C SER A 143 -3.05 1.68 11.65
N GLU A 144 -3.74 2.60 12.34
CA GLU A 144 -3.19 3.29 13.51
C GLU A 144 -2.74 2.29 14.61
N ARG A 145 -3.48 1.18 14.76
CA ARG A 145 -3.11 0.11 15.70
C ARG A 145 -1.79 -0.57 15.30
N ALA A 146 -1.63 -0.91 14.04
CA ALA A 146 -0.38 -1.50 13.56
C ALA A 146 0.78 -0.49 13.68
N ALA A 147 0.56 0.78 13.35
CA ALA A 147 1.54 1.84 13.54
C ALA A 147 1.98 1.98 15.00
N ALA A 148 1.05 1.87 15.96
CA ALA A 148 1.36 1.90 17.39
C ALA A 148 2.25 0.71 17.81
N LEU A 149 1.98 -0.49 17.31
CA LEU A 149 2.81 -1.68 17.59
C LEU A 149 4.21 -1.55 17.00
N LEU A 150 4.35 -0.94 15.84
CA LEU A 150 5.63 -0.74 15.17
C LEU A 150 6.60 0.18 15.93
N ARG A 151 6.12 1.01 16.86
CA ARG A 151 6.99 1.86 17.69
C ARG A 151 7.98 1.05 18.54
N ASN A 152 7.63 -0.20 18.87
CA ASN A 152 8.46 -1.09 19.71
C ASN A 152 9.35 -2.04 18.88
N VAL A 153 9.29 -1.99 17.56
CA VAL A 153 10.10 -2.80 16.65
C VAL A 153 11.40 -2.05 16.34
N SER A 154 12.55 -2.71 16.32
CA SER A 154 13.85 -2.08 16.02
C SER A 154 14.02 -1.72 14.53
N THR A 155 13.34 -2.44 13.66
CA THR A 155 13.39 -2.29 12.19
C THR A 155 13.02 -0.88 11.72
N ASN A 156 13.74 -0.35 10.73
CA ASN A 156 13.39 0.88 10.05
C ASN A 156 12.28 0.61 9.02
N ILE A 157 11.11 1.19 9.24
CA ILE A 157 9.91 0.90 8.44
C ILE A 157 9.46 2.15 7.71
N PHE A 158 9.36 2.02 6.40
CA PHE A 158 8.90 3.07 5.51
C PHE A 158 7.65 2.64 4.75
N GLU A 159 6.67 3.51 4.68
CA GLU A 159 5.52 3.35 3.82
C GLU A 159 5.78 4.08 2.51
N GLY A 160 5.60 3.36 1.39
CA GLY A 160 5.73 3.90 0.05
C GLY A 160 4.38 4.31 -0.52
N TYR A 161 4.31 5.51 -1.09
CA TYR A 161 3.20 5.95 -1.92
C TYR A 161 3.58 5.82 -3.39
N GLY A 162 2.72 5.19 -4.17
CA GLY A 162 2.88 4.96 -5.59
C GLY A 162 1.86 3.94 -6.12
N MET A 163 1.91 3.71 -7.40
CA MET A 163 0.97 2.85 -8.12
C MET A 163 1.68 2.17 -9.30
N THR A 164 0.97 1.31 -10.03
CA THR A 164 1.55 0.64 -11.20
C THR A 164 1.95 1.65 -12.27
N GLU A 165 1.16 2.70 -12.44
CA GLU A 165 1.37 3.80 -13.38
C GLU A 165 2.66 4.60 -13.11
N THR A 166 3.13 4.60 -11.88
CA THR A 166 4.43 5.18 -11.48
C THR A 166 5.53 4.13 -11.35
N LEU A 167 5.31 2.92 -11.89
CA LEU A 167 6.14 1.73 -11.77
C LEU A 167 6.24 1.20 -10.34
N THR A 168 6.49 2.06 -9.35
CA THR A 168 6.45 1.74 -7.91
C THR A 168 6.24 3.02 -7.10
N HIS A 169 6.83 3.06 -5.90
CA HIS A 169 6.76 4.21 -5.01
C HIS A 169 7.50 5.45 -5.58
N VAL A 170 6.87 6.58 -5.41
CA VAL A 170 7.37 7.92 -5.77
C VAL A 170 7.56 8.82 -4.56
N ALA A 171 6.98 8.44 -3.43
CA ALA A 171 7.19 9.11 -2.15
C ALA A 171 7.28 8.08 -1.03
N MET A 172 7.90 8.48 0.07
CA MET A 172 8.13 7.66 1.26
C MET A 172 7.83 8.44 2.53
N ARG A 173 7.37 7.73 3.57
CA ARG A 173 7.36 8.24 4.94
C ARG A 173 7.93 7.19 5.90
N ASN A 174 8.73 7.62 6.87
CA ASN A 174 9.09 6.77 8.00
C ASN A 174 7.88 6.66 8.94
N VAL A 175 7.37 5.44 9.12
CA VAL A 175 6.13 5.20 9.89
C VAL A 175 6.24 5.63 11.36
N LYS A 176 7.46 5.63 11.91
CA LYS A 176 7.71 5.98 13.32
C LYS A 176 7.90 7.47 13.57
N GLU A 177 8.37 8.21 12.55
CA GLU A 177 8.87 9.57 12.70
C GLU A 177 8.04 10.61 11.93
N GLN A 178 7.36 10.19 10.85
CA GLN A 178 6.75 11.10 9.90
C GLN A 178 5.26 10.81 9.70
N LEU A 179 4.47 11.87 9.68
CA LEU A 179 3.03 11.78 9.42
C LEU A 179 2.70 11.96 7.93
N PHE A 180 3.65 12.43 7.11
CA PHE A 180 3.43 12.78 5.71
C PHE A 180 4.48 12.13 4.79
N PHE A 181 4.12 11.94 3.54
CA PHE A 181 4.98 11.41 2.49
C PHE A 181 5.89 12.50 1.94
N ARG A 182 7.16 12.18 1.74
CA ARG A 182 8.13 13.04 1.07
C ARG A 182 8.46 12.51 -0.31
N PRO A 183 8.63 13.39 -1.33
CA PRO A 183 8.99 12.96 -2.67
C PRO A 183 10.36 12.27 -2.70
N LEU A 184 10.48 11.27 -3.55
CA LEU A 184 11.75 10.69 -3.90
C LEU A 184 12.48 11.55 -4.94
N LYS A 185 13.77 11.25 -5.18
CA LYS A 185 14.60 11.96 -6.14
C LYS A 185 13.94 12.04 -7.53
N GLY A 186 13.83 13.26 -8.05
CA GLY A 186 13.28 13.55 -9.37
C GLY A 186 11.75 13.60 -9.43
N VAL A 187 11.05 13.43 -8.29
CA VAL A 187 9.59 13.51 -8.22
C VAL A 187 9.15 14.88 -7.73
N GLN A 188 8.12 15.43 -8.39
CA GLN A 188 7.43 16.62 -7.99
C GLN A 188 5.93 16.35 -7.88
N PHE A 189 5.27 17.02 -6.95
CA PHE A 189 3.84 16.91 -6.73
C PHE A 189 3.19 18.26 -6.86
N THR A 190 2.07 18.31 -7.60
CA THR A 190 1.24 19.50 -7.74
C THR A 190 -0.23 19.12 -7.50
N GLN A 191 -1.06 20.14 -7.33
CA GLN A 191 -2.49 19.95 -7.15
C GLN A 191 -3.21 20.11 -8.50
N GLY A 192 -4.00 19.14 -8.87
CA GLY A 192 -4.88 19.20 -10.03
C GLY A 192 -6.12 20.08 -9.80
N GLU A 193 -6.86 20.36 -10.85
CA GLU A 193 -8.05 21.23 -10.79
C GLU A 193 -9.15 20.71 -9.85
N LYS A 194 -9.26 19.40 -9.67
CA LYS A 194 -10.23 18.75 -8.77
C LYS A 194 -9.74 18.64 -7.32
N GLY A 195 -8.54 19.16 -7.03
CA GLY A 195 -7.89 19.02 -5.73
C GLY A 195 -7.13 17.70 -5.57
N ASN A 196 -7.04 16.91 -6.63
CA ASN A 196 -6.32 15.65 -6.69
C ASN A 196 -4.81 15.86 -6.83
N LEU A 197 -4.04 14.81 -6.50
CA LEU A 197 -2.59 14.82 -6.65
C LEU A 197 -2.20 14.61 -8.10
N VAL A 198 -1.30 15.44 -8.60
CA VAL A 198 -0.61 15.26 -9.88
C VAL A 198 0.85 14.92 -9.60
N ILE A 199 1.36 13.88 -10.24
CA ILE A 199 2.71 13.36 -10.06
C ILE A 199 3.52 13.61 -11.33
N GLU A 200 4.68 14.25 -11.19
CA GLU A 200 5.68 14.35 -12.24
C GLU A 200 6.95 13.62 -11.80
N ASP A 201 7.43 12.69 -12.61
CA ASP A 201 8.64 11.92 -12.33
C ASP A 201 9.67 12.08 -13.44
N SER A 202 10.53 13.09 -13.31
CA SER A 202 11.62 13.39 -14.25
C SER A 202 12.73 12.34 -14.21
N TRP A 203 12.89 11.62 -13.09
CA TRP A 203 13.89 10.55 -12.96
C TRP A 203 13.56 9.34 -13.82
N LEU A 204 12.27 8.97 -13.89
CA LEU A 204 11.79 7.89 -14.74
C LEU A 204 11.34 8.36 -16.13
N ASN A 205 11.39 9.68 -16.37
CA ASN A 205 10.90 10.29 -17.60
C ASN A 205 9.44 9.86 -17.92
N LEU A 206 8.60 9.91 -16.89
CA LEU A 206 7.18 9.63 -17.01
C LEU A 206 6.41 10.92 -17.30
N PRO A 207 5.33 10.86 -18.11
CA PRO A 207 4.43 12.00 -18.26
C PRO A 207 3.77 12.35 -16.94
N ALA A 208 3.30 13.59 -16.81
CA ALA A 208 2.51 14.01 -15.67
C ALA A 208 1.27 13.09 -15.52
N LEU A 209 1.07 12.56 -14.32
CA LEU A 209 -0.01 11.64 -13.99
C LEU A 209 -0.98 12.31 -13.04
N GLU A 210 -2.20 12.57 -13.49
CA GLU A 210 -3.30 12.93 -12.61
C GLU A 210 -3.83 11.68 -11.89
N THR A 211 -3.79 11.71 -10.57
CA THR A 211 -4.33 10.62 -9.76
C THR A 211 -5.76 10.92 -9.32
N ASN A 212 -6.45 9.93 -8.77
CA ASN A 212 -7.73 10.11 -8.07
C ASN A 212 -7.53 10.34 -6.55
N ASP A 213 -6.30 10.52 -6.08
CA ASP A 213 -6.02 10.68 -4.66
C ASP A 213 -6.10 12.16 -4.27
N ILE A 214 -6.89 12.47 -3.26
CA ILE A 214 -6.98 13.80 -2.65
C ILE A 214 -5.94 13.88 -1.54
N VAL A 215 -5.16 14.95 -1.54
CA VAL A 215 -4.06 15.14 -0.60
C VAL A 215 -4.13 16.50 0.09
N GLU A 216 -3.56 16.57 1.27
CA GLU A 216 -3.22 17.81 1.95
C GLU A 216 -1.72 18.02 1.85
N PHE A 217 -1.31 19.14 1.22
CA PHE A 217 0.09 19.48 1.07
C PHE A 217 0.67 20.03 2.36
N MET A 218 1.86 19.56 2.70
CA MET A 218 2.72 20.06 3.78
C MET A 218 3.92 20.78 3.17
N LYS A 219 4.73 21.43 4.00
CA LYS A 219 5.92 22.15 3.54
C LYS A 219 6.85 21.30 2.65
N ASP A 220 7.06 20.04 3.03
CA ASP A 220 8.04 19.15 2.39
C ASP A 220 7.41 17.85 1.89
N GLY A 221 6.09 17.80 1.67
CA GLY A 221 5.41 16.60 1.25
C GLY A 221 3.89 16.70 1.31
N PHE A 222 3.21 15.56 1.51
CA PHE A 222 1.74 15.52 1.56
C PHE A 222 1.23 14.36 2.43
N THR A 223 -0.03 14.49 2.87
CA THR A 223 -0.81 13.39 3.45
C THR A 223 -1.95 13.03 2.50
N VAL A 224 -2.25 11.72 2.39
CA VAL A 224 -3.40 11.24 1.63
C VAL A 224 -4.64 11.36 2.50
N MET A 225 -5.63 12.11 2.01
CA MET A 225 -6.92 12.29 2.67
C MET A 225 -7.94 11.22 2.25
N GLY A 226 -7.92 10.84 0.97
CA GLY A 226 -8.82 9.84 0.42
C GLY A 226 -8.80 9.86 -1.10
N ARG A 227 -9.81 9.22 -1.70
CA ARG A 227 -9.96 9.16 -3.15
C ARG A 227 -11.12 10.03 -3.61
N LEU A 228 -10.92 10.69 -4.74
CA LEU A 228 -11.94 11.54 -5.36
C LEU A 228 -13.25 10.77 -5.61
N ASP A 229 -13.13 9.50 -6.03
CA ASP A 229 -14.26 8.62 -6.32
C ASP A 229 -15.09 8.28 -5.07
N ASN A 230 -14.50 8.37 -3.88
CA ASN A 230 -15.12 7.96 -2.63
C ASN A 230 -15.61 9.15 -1.78
N VAL A 231 -15.38 10.39 -2.22
CA VAL A 231 -15.78 11.58 -1.46
C VAL A 231 -17.29 11.57 -1.22
N ILE A 232 -17.69 11.71 0.04
CA ILE A 232 -19.09 11.83 0.45
C ILE A 232 -19.40 13.30 0.71
N ILE A 233 -20.46 13.81 0.11
CA ILE A 233 -20.96 15.17 0.37
C ILE A 233 -22.22 15.05 1.23
N SER A 234 -22.10 15.39 2.51
CA SER A 234 -23.18 15.33 3.49
C SER A 234 -23.44 16.70 4.10
N GLY A 235 -24.66 17.24 3.92
CA GLY A 235 -24.99 18.58 4.41
C GLY A 235 -24.09 19.69 3.86
N GLY A 236 -23.60 19.57 2.62
CA GLY A 236 -22.68 20.53 1.99
C GLY A 236 -21.22 20.41 2.42
N VAL A 237 -20.88 19.47 3.30
CA VAL A 237 -19.51 19.23 3.76
C VAL A 237 -18.93 18.00 3.06
N LYS A 238 -17.68 18.08 2.60
CA LYS A 238 -16.92 16.96 2.02
C LYS A 238 -16.32 16.11 3.12
N PHE A 239 -16.55 14.79 3.06
CA PHE A 239 -15.95 13.80 3.93
C PHE A 239 -15.12 12.82 3.11
N PHE A 240 -14.01 12.39 3.67
CA PHE A 240 -13.07 11.44 3.07
C PHE A 240 -13.20 10.11 3.83
N PRO A 241 -13.86 9.09 3.24
CA PRO A 241 -14.04 7.79 3.89
C PRO A 241 -12.76 7.18 4.42
N GLU A 242 -11.67 7.26 3.66
CA GLU A 242 -10.38 6.67 4.03
C GLU A 242 -9.78 7.31 5.29
N GLU A 243 -9.89 8.63 5.44
CA GLU A 243 -9.46 9.32 6.66
C GLU A 243 -10.33 8.93 7.86
N MET A 244 -11.64 8.86 7.65
CA MET A 244 -12.57 8.43 8.69
C MET A 244 -12.30 6.98 9.12
N GLU A 245 -12.07 6.08 8.17
CA GLU A 245 -11.73 4.68 8.42
C GLU A 245 -10.42 4.56 9.19
N ARG A 246 -9.41 5.33 8.83
CA ARG A 246 -8.14 5.38 9.57
C ARG A 246 -8.38 5.72 11.05
N ARG A 247 -9.20 6.69 11.36
CA ARG A 247 -9.55 7.07 12.75
C ARG A 247 -10.39 5.99 13.43
N LEU A 248 -11.38 5.43 12.75
CA LEU A 248 -12.25 4.39 13.29
C LEU A 248 -11.53 3.07 13.55
N SER A 249 -10.45 2.76 12.79
CA SER A 249 -9.64 1.56 12.98
C SER A 249 -8.95 1.45 14.35
N GLN A 250 -8.89 2.55 15.11
CA GLN A 250 -8.39 2.54 16.50
C GLN A 250 -9.34 1.78 17.44
N VAL A 251 -10.63 1.75 17.13
CA VAL A 251 -11.67 1.20 18.02
C VAL A 251 -12.48 0.07 17.41
N ILE A 252 -12.54 -0.02 16.07
CA ILE A 252 -13.24 -1.08 15.34
C ILE A 252 -12.20 -2.11 14.90
N LEU A 253 -12.39 -3.37 15.33
CA LEU A 253 -11.47 -4.47 15.04
C LEU A 253 -11.94 -5.32 13.85
N GLN A 254 -13.25 -5.38 13.63
CA GLN A 254 -13.83 -6.06 12.48
C GLN A 254 -13.48 -5.32 11.19
N PRO A 255 -13.40 -5.99 10.05
CA PRO A 255 -13.33 -5.32 8.75
C PRO A 255 -14.53 -4.41 8.57
N PHE A 256 -14.31 -3.20 8.09
CA PHE A 256 -15.35 -2.21 7.86
C PHE A 256 -14.94 -1.22 6.78
N TYR A 257 -15.92 -0.47 6.28
CA TYR A 257 -15.69 0.70 5.46
C TYR A 257 -16.80 1.75 5.68
N ILE A 258 -16.48 3.00 5.34
CA ILE A 258 -17.43 4.11 5.33
C ILE A 258 -18.06 4.22 3.94
N SER A 259 -19.37 4.37 3.90
CA SER A 259 -20.16 4.60 2.69
C SER A 259 -21.20 5.69 2.93
N SER A 260 -22.06 5.93 1.96
CA SER A 260 -23.17 6.85 2.08
C SER A 260 -24.48 6.23 1.60
N MET A 261 -25.58 6.77 2.09
CA MET A 261 -26.93 6.49 1.60
C MET A 261 -27.66 7.80 1.33
N PRO A 262 -28.64 7.82 0.43
CA PRO A 262 -29.50 8.99 0.22
C PRO A 262 -30.16 9.44 1.54
N ASP A 263 -30.25 10.77 1.72
CA ASP A 263 -30.89 11.40 2.87
C ASP A 263 -31.62 12.68 2.41
N GLU A 264 -32.88 12.85 2.80
CA GLU A 264 -33.73 13.97 2.35
C GLU A 264 -33.21 15.34 2.80
N VAL A 265 -32.51 15.40 3.95
CA VAL A 265 -32.04 16.66 4.54
C VAL A 265 -30.58 16.95 4.16
N LEU A 266 -29.75 15.91 4.17
CA LEU A 266 -28.30 16.03 3.98
C LEU A 266 -27.87 15.77 2.54
N GLY A 267 -28.77 15.31 1.66
CA GLY A 267 -28.43 14.74 0.36
C GLY A 267 -27.85 13.33 0.49
N GLN A 268 -26.79 13.19 1.28
CA GLN A 268 -26.19 11.90 1.64
C GLN A 268 -25.97 11.83 3.15
N LYS A 269 -26.35 10.74 3.81
CA LYS A 269 -25.94 10.41 5.18
C LYS A 269 -24.75 9.45 5.16
N ILE A 270 -23.84 9.65 6.10
CA ILE A 270 -22.68 8.78 6.29
C ILE A 270 -23.12 7.51 6.99
N VAL A 271 -22.74 6.35 6.45
CA VAL A 271 -23.02 5.03 7.03
C VAL A 271 -21.73 4.26 7.27
N LEU A 272 -21.70 3.47 8.32
CA LEU A 272 -20.63 2.54 8.64
C LEU A 272 -21.08 1.14 8.24
N VAL A 273 -20.33 0.49 7.36
CA VAL A 273 -20.59 -0.90 6.95
C VAL A 273 -19.57 -1.79 7.62
N VAL A 274 -20.02 -2.80 8.37
CA VAL A 274 -19.17 -3.69 9.19
C VAL A 274 -19.37 -5.13 8.74
N GLU A 275 -18.24 -5.87 8.61
CA GLU A 275 -18.27 -7.32 8.34
C GLU A 275 -18.58 -8.07 9.64
N GLY A 276 -19.57 -8.98 9.59
CA GLY A 276 -19.96 -9.80 10.74
C GLY A 276 -21.36 -9.50 11.25
N ASP A 277 -21.59 -9.81 12.51
CA ASP A 277 -22.90 -9.79 13.17
C ASP A 277 -23.02 -8.62 14.15
N THR A 278 -24.27 -8.22 14.46
CA THR A 278 -24.56 -7.12 15.38
C THR A 278 -24.11 -7.39 16.82
N GLN A 279 -24.02 -8.67 17.22
CA GLN A 279 -23.74 -9.08 18.60
C GLN A 279 -22.33 -8.71 19.07
N ASP A 280 -21.37 -8.62 18.15
CA ASP A 280 -19.96 -8.35 18.46
C ASP A 280 -19.58 -6.86 18.34
N PHE A 281 -20.51 -5.99 17.93
CA PHE A 281 -20.23 -4.59 17.65
C PHE A 281 -20.79 -3.64 18.70
N GLN A 282 -19.91 -2.81 19.26
CA GLN A 282 -20.28 -1.81 20.26
C GLN A 282 -20.20 -0.39 19.70
N LEU A 283 -21.30 0.16 19.24
CA LEU A 283 -21.43 1.53 18.73
C LEU A 283 -20.89 2.60 19.70
N LYS A 284 -21.01 2.40 21.02
CA LYS A 284 -20.50 3.32 22.04
C LYS A 284 -18.99 3.58 21.96
N LYS A 285 -18.22 2.67 21.36
CA LYS A 285 -16.78 2.87 21.15
C LYS A 285 -16.47 3.99 20.14
N ILE A 286 -17.39 4.30 19.23
CA ILE A 286 -17.23 5.37 18.24
C ILE A 286 -17.44 6.76 18.86
N ASP A 287 -18.21 6.86 19.93
CA ASP A 287 -18.58 8.14 20.56
C ASP A 287 -17.37 8.91 21.10
N HIS A 288 -16.31 8.19 21.45
CA HIS A 288 -15.07 8.79 21.98
C HIS A 288 -14.18 9.43 20.90
N LEU A 289 -14.44 9.19 19.62
CA LEU A 289 -13.56 9.66 18.53
C LEU A 289 -13.83 11.09 18.07
N ASN A 290 -14.79 11.78 18.67
CA ASN A 290 -15.17 13.16 18.33
C ASN A 290 -15.22 13.42 16.80
N LEU A 291 -16.02 12.63 16.08
CA LEU A 291 -16.19 12.73 14.63
C LEU A 291 -17.06 13.92 14.19
N GLY A 292 -17.66 14.65 15.15
CA GLY A 292 -18.54 15.78 14.89
C GLY A 292 -19.70 15.41 13.96
N ILE A 293 -19.94 16.23 12.95
CA ILE A 293 -20.99 16.01 11.95
C ILE A 293 -20.69 14.84 11.00
N GLY A 294 -19.44 14.36 10.95
CA GLY A 294 -19.02 13.18 10.20
C GLY A 294 -19.32 11.85 10.90
N LYS A 295 -19.94 11.86 12.09
CA LYS A 295 -20.30 10.61 12.78
C LYS A 295 -21.27 9.79 11.90
N PRO A 296 -21.00 8.49 11.65
CA PRO A 296 -21.93 7.62 10.96
C PRO A 296 -23.30 7.62 11.64
N ARG A 297 -24.35 7.84 10.85
CA ARG A 297 -25.74 7.89 11.35
C ARG A 297 -26.39 6.52 11.42
N GLU A 298 -25.82 5.57 10.70
CA GLU A 298 -26.33 4.20 10.62
C GLU A 298 -25.17 3.21 10.53
N VAL A 299 -25.36 2.01 11.05
CA VAL A 299 -24.44 0.87 10.92
C VAL A 299 -25.14 -0.25 10.20
N ILE A 300 -24.53 -0.71 9.13
CA ILE A 300 -25.00 -1.80 8.29
C ILE A 300 -24.08 -2.99 8.49
N PHE A 301 -24.64 -4.17 8.74
CA PHE A 301 -23.86 -5.40 8.88
C PHE A 301 -23.98 -6.24 7.63
N LYS A 302 -22.83 -6.73 7.15
CA LYS A 302 -22.74 -7.68 6.05
C LYS A 302 -22.02 -8.92 6.55
N PRO A 303 -22.54 -10.13 6.31
CA PRO A 303 -21.91 -11.36 6.81
C PRO A 303 -20.44 -11.51 6.34
N LYS A 304 -20.17 -11.11 5.10
CA LYS A 304 -18.83 -11.18 4.49
C LYS A 304 -18.71 -10.11 3.39
N PHE A 305 -17.55 -9.47 3.30
CA PHE A 305 -17.24 -8.55 2.22
C PHE A 305 -16.69 -9.25 0.99
N ASN A 306 -17.06 -8.74 -0.18
CA ASN A 306 -16.36 -9.05 -1.42
C ASN A 306 -14.99 -8.38 -1.40
N ARG A 307 -13.97 -9.11 -1.87
CA ARG A 307 -12.59 -8.63 -1.91
C ARG A 307 -11.99 -8.84 -3.29
N THR A 308 -11.07 -7.97 -3.66
CA THR A 308 -10.21 -8.19 -4.83
C THR A 308 -9.24 -9.34 -4.58
N ASP A 309 -8.59 -9.86 -5.62
CA ASP A 309 -7.54 -10.89 -5.49
C ASP A 309 -6.37 -10.43 -4.61
N SER A 310 -6.14 -9.12 -4.51
CA SER A 310 -5.15 -8.53 -3.61
C SER A 310 -5.65 -8.36 -2.16
N GLY A 311 -6.89 -8.81 -1.84
CA GLY A 311 -7.48 -8.78 -0.51
C GLY A 311 -8.14 -7.45 -0.11
N LYS A 312 -8.20 -6.45 -0.99
CA LYS A 312 -8.87 -5.16 -0.73
C LYS A 312 -10.39 -5.34 -0.71
N ILE A 313 -11.07 -4.69 0.23
CA ILE A 313 -12.53 -4.68 0.30
C ILE A 313 -13.09 -3.94 -0.91
N ILE A 314 -14.02 -4.57 -1.62
CA ILE A 314 -14.80 -3.94 -2.69
C ILE A 314 -15.96 -3.24 -2.02
N ARG A 315 -15.97 -1.90 -2.12
CA ARG A 315 -17.07 -1.08 -1.60
C ARG A 315 -18.28 -1.25 -2.50
N GLU A 316 -19.39 -1.63 -1.92
CA GLU A 316 -20.67 -1.66 -2.61
C GLU A 316 -21.39 -0.34 -2.33
N SER A 317 -21.85 0.31 -3.40
CA SER A 317 -22.66 1.54 -3.36
C SER A 317 -24.08 1.27 -2.88
#